data_f4e2c325400b496165890ff9677f5121
#
_entry.id   f4e2c325400b496165890ff9677f5121
#
_cell.length_a   1.000
_cell.length_b   1.000
_cell.length_c   1.000
_cell.angle_alpha   90.00
_cell.angle_beta   90.00
_cell.angle_gamma   90.00
#
_symmetry.space_group_name_H-M   'P 1'
#
loop_
_entity.id
_entity.type
_entity.pdbx_description
1 polymer ?
#
loop_
_entity_poly.entity_id
_entity_poly.type
_entity_poly.pdbx_seq_one_letter_code
_entity_poly.pdbx_strand_id
1 'polypeptide(L)'
;MNQTVKRIVDLLFEDTVENEETRALHEELMNNCQEHYEDLISRGLSEEEATGEVVDSLKGMKDVIAEYPKKSGAAQPGAEEPAGGTWTFTGISALQAETTDQDILVSPSADGMIHVSCDDREGLTCEQAGSRLVIRGAKKRDKFAAPFAMEDGEEVTLSGILNMVGKAIRNVAVSFANGMPIRIEVPEGMPGEMELNSRSGDINCSCAFARKMIVRSTSGDVKLDPETEKTADSLLVSTVSGEAEVNGSAMTAEVSSMSGDVAVDGVFETLQVKSTSGDADFTGSAAELTASSVSGDVEITIENATLRRIDAHSTSGDVEIGLPAGLTGVHAECSTVSGSVLSRVSDAGAGAPVQIRAKSISGDVKVG
;
A
#
# COMPACT_ATOMS: atom_id res chain seq x y z
N MET A 1 -37.40 2.99 -28.29
CA MET A 1 -36.15 2.96 -27.46
C MET A 1 -35.16 1.98 -28.07
N ASN A 2 -33.93 2.42 -28.31
CA ASN A 2 -32.88 1.56 -28.82
C ASN A 2 -32.51 0.50 -27.77
N GLN A 3 -32.51 -0.78 -28.12
CA GLN A 3 -32.24 -1.90 -27.21
C GLN A 3 -30.81 -1.80 -26.61
N THR A 4 -29.86 -1.22 -27.34
CA THR A 4 -28.48 -1.05 -26.92
C THR A 4 -28.38 -0.02 -25.77
N VAL A 5 -29.05 1.12 -25.91
CA VAL A 5 -29.09 2.15 -24.85
C VAL A 5 -29.74 1.60 -23.57
N LYS A 6 -30.87 0.89 -23.73
CA LYS A 6 -31.54 0.23 -22.58
C LYS A 6 -30.59 -0.70 -21.85
N ARG A 7 -29.89 -1.58 -22.57
CA ARG A 7 -28.99 -2.56 -21.98
C ARG A 7 -27.82 -1.90 -21.25
N ILE A 8 -27.31 -0.78 -21.75
CA ILE A 8 -26.22 -0.03 -21.10
C ILE A 8 -26.69 0.62 -19.81
N VAL A 9 -27.89 1.23 -19.78
CA VAL A 9 -28.47 1.78 -18.56
C VAL A 9 -28.73 0.67 -17.54
N ASP A 10 -29.31 -0.46 -17.96
CA ASP A 10 -29.55 -1.61 -17.08
C ASP A 10 -28.23 -2.13 -16.47
N LEU A 11 -27.14 -2.20 -17.25
CA LEU A 11 -25.82 -2.61 -16.78
C LEU A 11 -25.20 -1.62 -15.76
N LEU A 12 -25.47 -0.33 -15.87
CA LEU A 12 -24.99 0.67 -14.90
C LEU A 12 -25.59 0.45 -13.51
N PHE A 13 -26.81 -0.09 -13.43
CA PHE A 13 -27.52 -0.35 -12.17
C PHE A 13 -27.47 -1.82 -11.73
N GLU A 14 -26.81 -2.70 -12.48
CA GLU A 14 -26.75 -4.15 -12.20
C GLU A 14 -26.27 -4.44 -10.77
N ASP A 15 -25.28 -3.68 -10.31
CA ASP A 15 -24.66 -3.82 -8.99
C ASP A 15 -25.27 -2.94 -7.89
N THR A 16 -26.31 -2.14 -8.17
CA THR A 16 -26.94 -1.27 -7.18
C THR A 16 -28.06 -1.98 -6.42
N VAL A 17 -28.23 -1.66 -5.12
CA VAL A 17 -29.37 -2.15 -4.34
C VAL A 17 -30.67 -1.55 -4.89
N GLU A 18 -31.64 -2.39 -5.20
CA GLU A 18 -32.94 -1.94 -5.68
C GLU A 18 -33.77 -1.38 -4.53
N ASN A 19 -33.86 -0.06 -4.44
CA ASN A 19 -34.72 0.70 -3.52
C ASN A 19 -35.53 1.74 -4.28
N GLU A 20 -36.34 2.53 -3.60
CA GLU A 20 -37.21 3.52 -4.22
C GLU A 20 -36.41 4.62 -4.94
N GLU A 21 -35.27 5.06 -4.36
CA GLU A 21 -34.36 6.07 -4.95
C GLU A 21 -33.64 5.54 -6.18
N THR A 22 -33.06 4.36 -6.12
CA THR A 22 -32.33 3.78 -7.25
C THR A 22 -33.26 3.43 -8.42
N ARG A 23 -34.51 3.03 -8.11
CA ARG A 23 -35.54 2.80 -9.13
C ARG A 23 -35.96 4.10 -9.81
N ALA A 24 -36.20 5.16 -9.03
CA ALA A 24 -36.56 6.47 -9.57
C ALA A 24 -35.43 7.03 -10.45
N LEU A 25 -34.17 6.93 -10.02
CA LEU A 25 -33.01 7.36 -10.80
C LEU A 25 -32.85 6.55 -12.09
N HIS A 26 -33.06 5.24 -12.02
CA HIS A 26 -33.00 4.36 -13.20
C HIS A 26 -34.09 4.75 -14.22
N GLU A 27 -35.34 4.98 -13.78
CA GLU A 27 -36.42 5.41 -14.66
C GLU A 27 -36.17 6.80 -15.27
N GLU A 28 -35.66 7.75 -14.47
CA GLU A 28 -35.31 9.08 -14.95
C GLU A 28 -34.21 9.04 -15.99
N LEU A 29 -33.14 8.27 -15.72
CA LEU A 29 -32.03 8.13 -16.67
C LEU A 29 -32.47 7.45 -17.97
N MET A 30 -33.33 6.44 -17.87
CA MET A 30 -33.94 5.79 -19.04
C MET A 30 -34.76 6.76 -19.89
N ASN A 31 -35.55 7.60 -19.27
CA ASN A 31 -36.38 8.59 -19.98
C ASN A 31 -35.50 9.64 -20.63
N ASN A 32 -34.49 10.17 -19.93
CA ASN A 32 -33.55 11.17 -20.46
C ASN A 32 -32.75 10.63 -21.66
N CYS A 33 -32.28 9.38 -21.58
CA CYS A 33 -31.60 8.72 -22.70
C CYS A 33 -32.51 8.52 -23.90
N GLN A 34 -33.78 8.18 -23.68
CA GLN A 34 -34.78 8.03 -24.71
C GLN A 34 -35.04 9.35 -25.46
N GLU A 35 -35.30 10.42 -24.70
CA GLU A 35 -35.55 11.74 -25.25
C GLU A 35 -34.34 12.27 -26.03
N HIS A 36 -33.13 12.10 -25.49
CA HIS A 36 -31.89 12.50 -26.16
C HIS A 36 -31.69 11.71 -27.47
N TYR A 37 -31.92 10.42 -27.45
CA TYR A 37 -31.84 9.57 -28.66
C TYR A 37 -32.84 10.03 -29.74
N GLU A 38 -34.11 10.31 -29.36
CA GLU A 38 -35.15 10.74 -30.28
C GLU A 38 -34.86 12.11 -30.88
N ASP A 39 -34.28 13.04 -30.06
CA ASP A 39 -33.85 14.36 -30.55
C ASP A 39 -32.72 14.23 -31.59
N LEU A 40 -31.71 13.39 -31.34
CA LEU A 40 -30.61 13.15 -32.28
C LEU A 40 -31.10 12.55 -33.61
N ILE A 41 -32.02 11.59 -33.57
CA ILE A 41 -32.65 11.02 -34.76
C ILE A 41 -33.45 12.09 -35.50
N SER A 42 -34.19 12.95 -34.78
CA SER A 42 -34.98 14.04 -35.41
C SER A 42 -34.09 15.08 -36.11
N ARG A 43 -32.86 15.23 -35.70
CA ARG A 43 -31.83 16.09 -36.30
C ARG A 43 -31.14 15.43 -37.50
N GLY A 44 -31.47 14.18 -37.82
CA GLY A 44 -31.02 13.45 -39.01
C GLY A 44 -29.75 12.62 -38.80
N LEU A 45 -29.34 12.35 -37.57
CA LEU A 45 -28.26 11.41 -37.28
C LEU A 45 -28.75 9.96 -37.59
N SER A 46 -27.83 9.10 -37.98
CA SER A 46 -28.10 7.67 -38.11
C SER A 46 -28.32 7.02 -36.73
N GLU A 47 -28.98 5.89 -36.66
CA GLU A 47 -29.21 5.13 -35.42
C GLU A 47 -27.90 4.82 -34.68
N GLU A 48 -26.83 4.57 -35.43
CA GLU A 48 -25.51 4.21 -34.89
C GLU A 48 -24.82 5.44 -34.28
N GLU A 49 -24.86 6.58 -34.93
CA GLU A 49 -24.34 7.86 -34.45
C GLU A 49 -25.12 8.36 -33.22
N ALA A 50 -26.45 8.32 -33.27
CA ALA A 50 -27.30 8.73 -32.13
C ALA A 50 -27.08 7.81 -30.91
N THR A 51 -26.90 6.50 -31.12
CA THR A 51 -26.55 5.59 -30.01
C THR A 51 -25.18 5.92 -29.41
N GLY A 52 -24.17 6.22 -30.24
CA GLY A 52 -22.83 6.61 -29.80
C GLY A 52 -22.84 7.87 -28.93
N GLU A 53 -23.54 8.92 -29.34
CA GLU A 53 -23.69 10.17 -28.59
C GLU A 53 -24.38 9.99 -27.24
N VAL A 54 -25.47 9.19 -27.20
CA VAL A 54 -26.16 8.88 -25.94
C VAL A 54 -25.25 8.08 -25.00
N VAL A 55 -24.51 7.10 -25.51
CA VAL A 55 -23.55 6.32 -24.69
C VAL A 55 -22.42 7.20 -24.16
N ASP A 56 -21.94 8.13 -24.95
CA ASP A 56 -20.91 9.09 -24.53
C ASP A 56 -21.40 10.03 -23.42
N SER A 57 -22.66 10.44 -23.45
CA SER A 57 -23.29 11.23 -22.38
C SER A 57 -23.42 10.48 -21.06
N LEU A 58 -23.45 9.14 -21.09
CA LEU A 58 -23.52 8.30 -19.90
C LEU A 58 -22.18 8.10 -19.16
N LYS A 59 -21.04 8.51 -19.76
CA LYS A 59 -19.71 8.33 -19.14
C LYS A 59 -19.58 8.97 -17.76
N GLY A 60 -20.19 10.14 -17.57
CA GLY A 60 -20.20 10.85 -16.27
C GLY A 60 -21.17 10.27 -15.23
N MET A 61 -22.17 9.49 -15.67
CA MET A 61 -23.19 8.94 -14.76
C MET A 61 -22.68 7.75 -13.94
N LYS A 62 -21.61 7.10 -14.40
CA LYS A 62 -20.99 6.00 -13.65
C LYS A 62 -20.49 6.42 -12.27
N ASP A 63 -19.96 7.62 -12.16
CA ASP A 63 -19.47 8.18 -10.88
C ASP A 63 -20.65 8.57 -9.96
N VAL A 64 -21.74 9.07 -10.52
CA VAL A 64 -22.97 9.39 -9.77
C VAL A 64 -23.63 8.10 -9.25
N ILE A 65 -23.74 7.06 -10.09
CA ILE A 65 -24.34 5.77 -9.69
C ILE A 65 -23.43 5.03 -8.70
N ALA A 66 -22.12 5.26 -8.72
CA ALA A 66 -21.19 4.68 -7.74
C ALA A 66 -21.42 5.15 -6.31
N GLU A 67 -22.12 6.28 -6.11
CA GLU A 67 -22.51 6.80 -4.79
C GLU A 67 -23.72 6.07 -4.18
N TYR A 68 -24.47 5.30 -4.98
CA TYR A 68 -25.62 4.55 -4.50
C TYR A 68 -25.20 3.19 -3.91
N PRO A 69 -25.98 2.67 -2.92
CA PRO A 69 -25.69 1.37 -2.31
C PRO A 69 -25.61 0.27 -3.38
N LYS A 70 -24.51 -0.47 -3.41
CA LYS A 70 -24.32 -1.59 -4.33
C LYS A 70 -24.96 -2.86 -3.77
N LYS A 71 -25.49 -3.71 -4.64
CA LYS A 71 -25.83 -5.08 -4.29
C LYS A 71 -24.54 -5.75 -3.87
N SER A 72 -24.39 -6.03 -2.58
CA SER A 72 -23.36 -6.95 -2.12
C SER A 72 -23.56 -8.23 -2.92
N GLY A 73 -22.56 -8.61 -3.71
CA GLY A 73 -22.58 -9.92 -4.37
C GLY A 73 -22.92 -10.93 -3.27
N ALA A 74 -23.92 -11.77 -3.51
CA ALA A 74 -24.59 -12.62 -2.54
C ALA A 74 -23.69 -12.99 -1.37
N ALA A 75 -23.81 -12.25 -0.26
CA ALA A 75 -23.19 -12.62 1.00
C ALA A 75 -23.74 -14.00 1.32
N GLN A 76 -22.88 -15.01 1.29
CA GLN A 76 -23.23 -16.26 1.93
C GLN A 76 -23.56 -15.94 3.38
N PRO A 77 -24.68 -16.45 3.94
CA PRO A 77 -25.08 -16.20 5.32
C PRO A 77 -24.02 -16.82 6.24
N GLY A 78 -23.14 -16.00 6.79
CA GLY A 78 -22.03 -16.44 7.62
C GLY A 78 -21.30 -15.35 8.39
N ALA A 79 -21.63 -14.09 8.18
CA ALA A 79 -21.19 -13.03 9.07
C ALA A 79 -22.41 -12.49 9.83
N GLU A 80 -22.77 -13.13 10.94
CA GLU A 80 -23.57 -12.45 11.96
C GLU A 80 -22.81 -11.20 12.40
N GLU A 81 -23.45 -10.03 12.35
CA GLU A 81 -22.91 -8.80 12.94
C GLU A 81 -22.62 -9.07 14.42
N PRO A 82 -21.38 -9.16 14.85
CA PRO A 82 -21.11 -9.50 16.23
C PRO A 82 -21.34 -8.27 17.10
N ALA A 83 -21.95 -8.50 18.25
CA ALA A 83 -22.17 -7.52 19.31
C ALA A 83 -20.86 -6.92 19.91
N GLY A 84 -19.75 -6.94 19.18
CA GLY A 84 -18.41 -6.55 19.64
C GLY A 84 -17.50 -5.86 18.62
N GLY A 85 -17.93 -5.63 17.37
CA GLY A 85 -17.07 -4.93 16.38
C GLY A 85 -15.93 -5.73 15.78
N THR A 86 -15.96 -7.05 15.86
CA THR A 86 -14.99 -7.94 15.24
C THR A 86 -15.67 -8.80 14.18
N TRP A 87 -15.18 -8.76 12.94
CA TRP A 87 -15.61 -9.65 11.86
C TRP A 87 -14.72 -10.88 11.83
N THR A 88 -15.29 -12.03 11.59
CA THR A 88 -14.56 -13.31 11.52
C THR A 88 -14.76 -13.95 10.16
N PHE A 89 -13.67 -14.40 9.53
CA PHE A 89 -13.67 -14.98 8.20
C PHE A 89 -12.93 -16.31 8.19
N THR A 90 -13.41 -17.24 7.37
CA THR A 90 -12.79 -18.58 7.18
C THR A 90 -12.58 -18.86 5.70
N GLY A 91 -11.65 -19.74 5.38
CA GLY A 91 -11.38 -20.17 4.01
C GLY A 91 -10.76 -19.08 3.12
N ILE A 92 -10.10 -18.09 3.71
CA ILE A 92 -9.42 -17.04 2.98
C ILE A 92 -8.03 -17.50 2.56
N SER A 93 -7.68 -17.28 1.29
CA SER A 93 -6.35 -17.53 0.72
C SER A 93 -5.69 -16.26 0.16
N ALA A 94 -6.43 -15.18 0.03
CA ALA A 94 -5.93 -13.87 -0.39
C ALA A 94 -6.57 -12.77 0.47
N LEU A 95 -5.73 -11.92 1.05
CA LEU A 95 -6.12 -10.76 1.87
C LEU A 95 -5.67 -9.48 1.18
N GLN A 96 -6.56 -8.51 1.09
CA GLN A 96 -6.25 -7.16 0.64
C GLN A 96 -6.80 -6.17 1.67
N ALA A 97 -5.95 -5.28 2.19
CA ALA A 97 -6.35 -4.21 3.09
C ALA A 97 -5.90 -2.86 2.52
N GLU A 98 -6.82 -1.92 2.46
CA GLU A 98 -6.60 -0.57 1.93
C GLU A 98 -7.10 0.47 2.92
N THR A 99 -6.23 1.42 3.29
CA THR A 99 -6.58 2.53 4.18
C THR A 99 -6.12 3.87 3.61
N THR A 100 -6.69 4.95 4.10
CA THR A 100 -6.23 6.29 3.76
C THR A 100 -5.37 6.89 4.88
N ASP A 101 -5.87 6.87 6.10
CA ASP A 101 -5.26 7.53 7.27
C ASP A 101 -5.26 6.67 8.54
N GLN A 102 -5.76 5.45 8.45
CA GLN A 102 -5.78 4.49 9.55
C GLN A 102 -4.56 3.58 9.46
N ASP A 103 -3.96 3.28 10.60
CA ASP A 103 -2.91 2.29 10.69
C ASP A 103 -3.45 0.89 10.45
N ILE A 104 -2.63 0.04 9.85
CA ILE A 104 -2.91 -1.38 9.65
C ILE A 104 -2.02 -2.17 10.59
N LEU A 105 -2.62 -2.87 11.55
CA LEU A 105 -1.94 -3.75 12.47
C LEU A 105 -2.30 -5.20 12.14
N VAL A 106 -1.34 -5.97 11.68
CA VAL A 106 -1.54 -7.39 11.36
C VAL A 106 -0.78 -8.25 12.36
N SER A 107 -1.47 -9.18 13.00
CA SER A 107 -0.91 -10.07 14.04
C SER A 107 -1.33 -11.53 13.83
N PRO A 108 -0.66 -12.51 14.47
CA PRO A 108 -1.06 -13.90 14.39
C PRO A 108 -2.41 -14.14 15.07
N SER A 109 -3.25 -14.98 14.46
CA SER A 109 -4.51 -15.49 15.04
C SER A 109 -4.30 -16.83 15.70
N ALA A 110 -4.90 -17.03 16.88
CA ALA A 110 -4.76 -18.25 17.67
C ALA A 110 -5.70 -19.40 17.25
N ASP A 111 -6.79 -19.10 16.53
CA ASP A 111 -7.89 -20.05 16.27
C ASP A 111 -8.01 -20.49 14.80
N GLY A 112 -7.06 -20.10 13.96
CA GLY A 112 -7.06 -20.45 12.55
C GLY A 112 -8.05 -19.69 11.67
N MET A 113 -8.69 -18.64 12.19
CA MET A 113 -9.61 -17.75 11.48
C MET A 113 -9.00 -16.35 11.33
N ILE A 114 -9.47 -15.60 10.35
CA ILE A 114 -9.12 -14.17 10.23
C ILE A 114 -10.13 -13.37 11.04
N HIS A 115 -9.61 -12.54 11.95
CA HIS A 115 -10.41 -11.56 12.69
C HIS A 115 -10.04 -10.15 12.26
N VAL A 116 -11.06 -9.35 11.98
CA VAL A 116 -10.87 -7.93 11.63
C VAL A 116 -11.63 -7.09 12.64
N SER A 117 -10.96 -6.16 13.27
CA SER A 117 -11.59 -5.25 14.23
C SER A 117 -11.12 -3.81 14.03
N CYS A 118 -12.02 -2.87 14.27
CA CYS A 118 -11.77 -1.44 14.29
C CYS A 118 -12.71 -0.80 15.29
N ASP A 119 -12.21 0.12 16.11
CA ASP A 119 -13.03 0.81 17.12
C ASP A 119 -13.97 1.86 16.48
N ASP A 120 -13.65 2.36 15.27
CA ASP A 120 -14.51 3.26 14.49
C ASP A 120 -15.23 2.48 13.38
N ARG A 121 -16.47 2.11 13.61
CA ARG A 121 -17.27 1.26 12.73
C ARG A 121 -17.81 1.97 11.48
N GLU A 122 -17.99 3.28 11.52
CA GLU A 122 -18.63 4.02 10.43
C GLU A 122 -17.78 4.07 9.15
N GLY A 123 -16.61 3.46 9.22
CA GLY A 123 -15.61 3.61 8.19
C GLY A 123 -14.92 2.35 7.70
N LEU A 124 -15.26 1.17 8.18
CA LEU A 124 -14.64 -0.07 7.75
C LEU A 124 -15.62 -0.91 6.94
N THR A 125 -15.20 -1.35 5.75
CA THR A 125 -15.92 -2.34 4.97
C THR A 125 -15.08 -3.60 4.81
N CYS A 126 -15.69 -4.76 5.04
CA CYS A 126 -15.07 -6.07 4.84
C CYS A 126 -15.92 -6.88 3.87
N GLU A 127 -15.35 -7.21 2.72
CA GLU A 127 -16.03 -7.94 1.65
C GLU A 127 -15.32 -9.26 1.38
N GLN A 128 -16.01 -10.38 1.54
CA GLN A 128 -15.49 -11.69 1.18
C GLN A 128 -16.08 -12.14 -0.16
N ALA A 129 -15.21 -12.39 -1.14
CA ALA A 129 -15.58 -12.97 -2.43
C ALA A 129 -14.84 -14.29 -2.63
N GLY A 130 -15.53 -15.40 -2.34
CA GLY A 130 -14.91 -16.72 -2.33
C GLY A 130 -13.80 -16.83 -1.28
N SER A 131 -12.56 -17.07 -1.71
CA SER A 131 -11.38 -17.14 -0.86
C SER A 131 -10.60 -15.82 -0.74
N ARG A 132 -11.12 -14.71 -1.28
CA ARG A 132 -10.52 -13.38 -1.19
C ARG A 132 -11.28 -12.53 -0.20
N LEU A 133 -10.55 -11.90 0.73
CA LEU A 133 -11.07 -10.89 1.66
C LEU A 133 -10.50 -9.54 1.29
N VAL A 134 -11.38 -8.56 1.12
CA VAL A 134 -11.02 -7.16 0.87
C VAL A 134 -11.52 -6.31 2.02
N ILE A 135 -10.60 -5.61 2.66
CA ILE A 135 -10.84 -4.71 3.79
C ILE A 135 -10.54 -3.30 3.33
N ARG A 136 -11.49 -2.39 3.48
CA ARG A 136 -11.29 -0.97 3.16
C ARG A 136 -11.61 -0.12 4.36
N GLY A 137 -10.63 0.68 4.79
CA GLY A 137 -10.85 1.76 5.74
C GLY A 137 -11.61 2.90 5.07
N ALA A 138 -12.56 3.51 5.77
CA ALA A 138 -13.29 4.63 5.23
C ALA A 138 -12.37 5.82 5.00
N LYS A 139 -12.65 6.53 3.91
CA LYS A 139 -12.27 7.95 3.85
C LYS A 139 -12.99 8.66 4.98
N LYS A 140 -12.29 9.29 5.93
CA LYS A 140 -12.93 10.31 6.76
C LYS A 140 -13.65 11.24 5.79
N ARG A 141 -14.98 11.24 5.82
CA ARG A 141 -15.75 12.33 5.21
C ARG A 141 -15.16 13.58 5.81
N ASP A 142 -14.64 14.46 4.95
CA ASP A 142 -14.25 15.79 5.34
C ASP A 142 -15.42 16.44 6.06
N LYS A 143 -15.46 16.30 7.38
CA LYS A 143 -16.30 17.14 8.26
C LYS A 143 -15.75 18.58 8.28
N PHE A 144 -14.96 18.93 7.30
CA PHE A 144 -14.67 20.29 6.86
C PHE A 144 -15.72 20.78 5.85
N ALA A 145 -17.00 20.48 6.09
CA ALA A 145 -18.03 21.44 5.73
C ALA A 145 -17.88 22.54 6.79
N ALA A 146 -17.16 23.58 6.43
CA ALA A 146 -16.97 24.75 7.25
C ALA A 146 -18.34 25.21 7.79
N PRO A 147 -18.53 25.34 9.11
CA PRO A 147 -19.58 26.15 9.63
C PRO A 147 -19.15 27.62 9.53
N PHE A 148 -19.00 28.15 8.34
CA PHE A 148 -19.09 29.57 8.08
C PHE A 148 -20.54 29.89 7.75
N ALA A 149 -21.45 29.58 8.67
CA ALA A 149 -22.68 30.31 8.81
C ALA A 149 -22.35 31.48 9.76
N MET A 150 -21.99 32.62 9.22
CA MET A 150 -22.02 33.86 9.95
C MET A 150 -23.50 34.16 10.22
N GLU A 151 -23.91 34.10 11.48
CA GLU A 151 -25.10 34.83 11.93
C GLU A 151 -24.76 36.32 11.85
N ASP A 152 -25.57 37.07 11.09
CA ASP A 152 -25.43 38.51 10.93
C ASP A 152 -25.50 39.23 12.29
N GLY A 153 -24.40 39.83 12.73
CA GLY A 153 -24.44 40.81 13.80
C GLY A 153 -23.38 40.81 14.88
N GLU A 154 -22.37 39.92 14.89
CA GLU A 154 -21.28 39.97 15.89
C GLU A 154 -20.02 40.64 15.37
N GLU A 155 -19.53 41.67 16.11
CA GLU A 155 -18.21 42.29 15.87
C GLU A 155 -17.09 41.26 16.09
N VAL A 156 -16.38 40.98 15.01
CA VAL A 156 -15.24 40.04 15.01
C VAL A 156 -14.06 40.69 15.74
N THR A 157 -13.84 40.34 17.00
CA THR A 157 -12.64 40.75 17.74
C THR A 157 -11.46 39.81 17.45
N LEU A 158 -10.24 40.38 17.43
CA LEU A 158 -8.99 39.64 17.16
C LEU A 158 -8.81 38.45 18.10
N SER A 159 -9.30 38.55 19.36
CA SER A 159 -9.30 37.46 20.34
C SER A 159 -10.28 36.35 20.00
N GLY A 160 -11.39 36.64 19.32
CA GLY A 160 -12.33 35.64 18.83
C GLY A 160 -11.73 34.83 17.68
N ILE A 161 -11.03 35.49 16.77
CA ILE A 161 -10.30 34.83 15.65
C ILE A 161 -9.18 33.94 16.21
N LEU A 162 -8.38 34.42 17.16
CA LEU A 162 -7.32 33.60 17.78
C LEU A 162 -7.87 32.38 18.54
N ASN A 163 -9.01 32.51 19.23
CA ASN A 163 -9.66 31.40 19.88
C ASN A 163 -10.28 30.39 18.89
N MET A 164 -10.84 30.85 17.77
CA MET A 164 -11.32 30.00 16.69
C MET A 164 -10.17 29.25 15.99
N VAL A 165 -9.09 29.94 15.67
CA VAL A 165 -7.88 29.34 15.08
C VAL A 165 -7.24 28.37 16.07
N GLY A 166 -7.16 28.71 17.35
CA GLY A 166 -6.64 27.82 18.40
C GLY A 166 -7.51 26.57 18.60
N LYS A 167 -8.85 26.68 18.52
CA LYS A 167 -9.76 25.52 18.54
C LYS A 167 -9.68 24.69 17.24
N ALA A 168 -9.58 25.34 16.10
CA ALA A 168 -9.40 24.66 14.82
C ALA A 168 -8.06 23.91 14.77
N ILE A 169 -6.96 24.51 15.19
CA ILE A 169 -5.64 23.88 15.28
C ILE A 169 -5.64 22.72 16.30
N ARG A 170 -6.32 22.88 17.47
CA ARG A 170 -6.43 21.81 18.46
C ARG A 170 -7.29 20.66 17.98
N ASN A 171 -8.39 20.94 17.26
CA ASN A 171 -9.24 19.91 16.67
C ASN A 171 -8.57 19.25 15.45
N VAL A 172 -7.76 19.98 14.68
CA VAL A 172 -6.92 19.43 13.61
C VAL A 172 -5.81 18.56 14.19
N ALA A 173 -5.09 19.01 15.22
CA ALA A 173 -4.05 18.21 15.87
C ALA A 173 -4.58 16.94 16.52
N VAL A 174 -5.78 16.99 17.15
CA VAL A 174 -6.45 15.81 17.72
C VAL A 174 -7.03 14.89 16.63
N SER A 175 -7.41 15.43 15.47
CA SER A 175 -7.85 14.63 14.32
C SER A 175 -6.71 13.91 13.58
N PHE A 176 -5.49 14.46 13.62
CA PHE A 176 -4.31 13.81 13.02
C PHE A 176 -3.67 12.76 13.94
N ALA A 177 -3.99 12.76 15.24
CA ALA A 177 -3.38 11.86 16.21
C ALA A 177 -4.16 10.56 16.48
N ASN A 178 -5.38 10.36 15.95
CA ASN A 178 -6.22 9.22 16.30
C ASN A 178 -7.07 8.71 15.13
N GLY A 179 -6.45 8.27 14.04
CA GLY A 179 -7.06 7.25 13.21
C GLY A 179 -7.08 5.95 14.03
N MET A 180 -8.25 5.43 14.43
CA MET A 180 -8.32 4.15 15.13
C MET A 180 -7.76 3.06 14.20
N PRO A 181 -6.75 2.27 14.64
CA PRO A 181 -6.12 1.29 13.78
C PRO A 181 -7.08 0.18 13.38
N ILE A 182 -6.90 -0.33 12.17
CA ILE A 182 -7.53 -1.58 11.73
C ILE A 182 -6.63 -2.72 12.21
N ARG A 183 -7.17 -3.58 13.06
CA ARG A 183 -6.49 -4.78 13.55
C ARG A 183 -6.95 -5.98 12.75
N ILE A 184 -6.02 -6.71 12.20
CA ILE A 184 -6.24 -7.90 11.39
C ILE A 184 -5.45 -9.04 12.02
N GLU A 185 -6.13 -10.03 12.58
CA GLU A 185 -5.49 -11.24 13.07
C GLU A 185 -5.55 -12.30 11.98
N VAL A 186 -4.41 -12.88 11.63
CA VAL A 186 -4.25 -13.81 10.50
C VAL A 186 -3.71 -15.14 11.02
N PRO A 187 -4.31 -16.29 10.63
CA PRO A 187 -3.84 -17.59 11.09
C PRO A 187 -2.41 -17.89 10.63
N GLU A 188 -1.63 -18.52 11.49
CA GLU A 188 -0.33 -19.05 11.13
C GLU A 188 -0.45 -20.02 9.94
N GLY A 189 0.33 -19.78 8.91
CA GLY A 189 0.30 -20.65 7.73
C GLY A 189 -0.72 -20.27 6.68
N MET A 190 -1.29 -19.08 6.68
CA MET A 190 -2.08 -18.56 5.56
C MET A 190 -1.26 -18.68 4.26
N PRO A 191 -1.61 -19.62 3.37
CA PRO A 191 -0.83 -19.84 2.17
C PRO A 191 -1.41 -18.99 1.05
N GLY A 192 -0.88 -17.88 0.72
CA GLY A 192 -1.47 -17.16 -0.39
C GLY A 192 -0.91 -15.77 -0.55
N GLU A 193 -1.76 -14.85 -0.91
CA GLU A 193 -1.39 -13.47 -1.18
C GLU A 193 -1.87 -12.56 -0.06
N MET A 194 -1.03 -11.61 0.36
CA MET A 194 -1.39 -10.53 1.26
C MET A 194 -0.96 -9.20 0.62
N GLU A 195 -1.90 -8.29 0.48
CA GLU A 195 -1.66 -6.94 -0.03
C GLU A 195 -2.15 -5.92 1.00
N LEU A 196 -1.23 -5.09 1.50
CA LEU A 196 -1.50 -4.04 2.48
C LEU A 196 -1.15 -2.70 1.86
N ASN A 197 -2.12 -1.81 1.78
CA ASN A 197 -1.93 -0.48 1.20
C ASN A 197 -2.42 0.60 2.16
N SER A 198 -1.55 1.57 2.47
CA SER A 198 -1.93 2.76 3.23
C SER A 198 -1.49 4.03 2.48
N ARG A 199 -2.20 5.12 2.71
CA ARG A 199 -1.76 6.41 2.20
C ARG A 199 -0.97 7.20 3.26
N SER A 200 -1.43 7.23 4.50
CA SER A 200 -0.82 8.03 5.57
C SER A 200 -0.71 7.30 6.90
N GLY A 201 -1.41 6.18 7.08
CA GLY A 201 -1.28 5.35 8.27
C GLY A 201 -0.11 4.40 8.17
N ASP A 202 0.42 4.02 9.31
CA ASP A 202 1.51 3.07 9.43
C ASP A 202 1.03 1.63 9.18
N ILE A 203 1.92 0.79 8.70
CA ILE A 203 1.65 -0.64 8.50
C ILE A 203 2.60 -1.45 9.36
N ASN A 204 2.05 -2.10 10.38
CA ASN A 204 2.80 -2.99 11.27
C ASN A 204 2.29 -4.43 11.10
N CYS A 205 3.17 -5.35 10.73
CA CYS A 205 2.85 -6.75 10.52
C CYS A 205 3.78 -7.64 11.33
N SER A 206 3.23 -8.33 12.33
CA SER A 206 3.92 -9.33 13.15
C SER A 206 3.52 -10.76 12.83
N CYS A 207 2.61 -10.99 11.89
CA CYS A 207 2.27 -12.34 11.44
C CYS A 207 3.31 -12.90 10.46
N ALA A 208 3.38 -14.24 10.36
CA ALA A 208 4.22 -14.91 9.38
C ALA A 208 3.90 -14.44 7.95
N PHE A 209 4.92 -14.29 7.12
CA PHE A 209 4.75 -13.83 5.75
C PHE A 209 3.85 -14.75 4.93
N ALA A 210 2.95 -14.17 4.15
CA ALA A 210 2.26 -14.85 3.08
C ALA A 210 3.26 -15.26 1.98
N ARG A 211 2.91 -16.26 1.18
CA ARG A 211 3.79 -16.66 0.06
C ARG A 211 4.11 -15.50 -0.87
N LYS A 212 3.13 -14.66 -1.16
CA LYS A 212 3.31 -13.40 -1.87
C LYS A 212 2.80 -12.27 -0.99
N MET A 213 3.68 -11.36 -0.65
CA MET A 213 3.36 -10.23 0.21
C MET A 213 3.70 -8.93 -0.51
N ILE A 214 2.75 -8.00 -0.53
CA ILE A 214 2.89 -6.69 -1.11
C ILE A 214 2.45 -5.67 -0.08
N VAL A 215 3.35 -4.74 0.26
CA VAL A 215 3.07 -3.68 1.23
C VAL A 215 3.43 -2.33 0.63
N ARG A 216 2.49 -1.40 0.63
CA ARG A 216 2.72 -0.06 0.10
C ARG A 216 2.20 1.00 1.05
N SER A 217 3.02 2.00 1.31
CA SER A 217 2.61 3.23 1.99
C SER A 217 3.00 4.46 1.17
N THR A 218 2.30 5.58 1.36
CA THR A 218 2.75 6.84 0.77
C THR A 218 3.47 7.69 1.80
N SER A 219 2.98 7.80 3.03
CA SER A 219 3.58 8.67 4.05
C SER A 219 3.72 8.00 5.42
N GLY A 220 3.15 6.82 5.60
CA GLY A 220 3.30 6.05 6.84
C GLY A 220 4.50 5.11 6.78
N ASP A 221 5.00 4.76 7.94
CA ASP A 221 6.08 3.80 8.09
C ASP A 221 5.60 2.38 7.89
N VAL A 222 6.49 1.52 7.43
CA VAL A 222 6.22 0.09 7.23
C VAL A 222 7.17 -0.71 8.10
N LYS A 223 6.61 -1.49 9.02
CA LYS A 223 7.36 -2.42 9.85
C LYS A 223 6.84 -3.84 9.70
N LEU A 224 7.69 -4.71 9.20
CA LEU A 224 7.43 -6.15 9.07
C LEU A 224 8.38 -6.89 10.01
N ASP A 225 7.83 -7.48 11.07
CA ASP A 225 8.61 -8.15 12.12
C ASP A 225 7.87 -9.42 12.59
N PRO A 226 7.89 -10.50 11.77
CA PRO A 226 7.12 -11.70 12.04
C PRO A 226 7.63 -12.46 13.27
N GLU A 227 6.73 -12.82 14.18
CA GLU A 227 7.04 -13.64 15.35
C GLU A 227 7.49 -15.07 14.97
N THR A 228 7.08 -15.54 13.79
CA THR A 228 7.39 -16.89 13.29
C THR A 228 8.13 -16.77 11.96
N GLU A 229 9.31 -17.37 11.88
CA GLU A 229 10.09 -17.40 10.64
C GLU A 229 9.40 -18.28 9.59
N LYS A 230 8.95 -17.66 8.54
CA LYS A 230 8.42 -18.31 7.35
C LYS A 230 8.90 -17.58 6.11
N THR A 231 9.51 -18.34 5.21
CA THR A 231 10.03 -17.78 3.96
C THR A 231 8.91 -17.47 2.98
N ALA A 232 8.81 -16.24 2.53
CA ALA A 232 7.93 -15.85 1.42
C ALA A 232 8.53 -16.27 0.07
N ASP A 233 7.68 -16.54 -0.93
CA ASP A 233 8.15 -16.70 -2.31
C ASP A 233 8.56 -15.33 -2.89
N SER A 234 7.75 -14.30 -2.58
CA SER A 234 7.98 -12.92 -3.04
C SER A 234 7.52 -11.90 -2.00
N LEU A 235 8.37 -10.92 -1.71
CA LEU A 235 8.09 -9.79 -0.83
C LEU A 235 8.36 -8.48 -1.59
N LEU A 236 7.38 -7.60 -1.64
CA LEU A 236 7.50 -6.25 -2.16
C LEU A 236 7.07 -5.24 -1.09
N VAL A 237 7.99 -4.38 -0.68
CA VAL A 237 7.72 -3.29 0.25
C VAL A 237 8.10 -1.97 -0.41
N SER A 238 7.19 -1.01 -0.41
CA SER A 238 7.45 0.29 -0.99
C SER A 238 6.79 1.40 -0.18
N THR A 239 7.55 2.42 0.17
CA THR A 239 7.05 3.66 0.76
C THR A 239 7.55 4.89 -0.02
N VAL A 240 6.89 6.02 0.11
CA VAL A 240 7.34 7.26 -0.54
C VAL A 240 8.05 8.17 0.46
N SER A 241 7.49 8.37 1.65
CA SER A 241 8.07 9.27 2.65
C SER A 241 8.25 8.64 4.03
N GLY A 242 7.84 7.40 4.20
CA GLY A 242 8.02 6.65 5.44
C GLY A 242 9.29 5.80 5.43
N GLU A 243 9.67 5.33 6.59
CA GLU A 243 10.72 4.33 6.77
C GLU A 243 10.18 2.94 6.42
N ALA A 244 11.07 2.05 5.95
CA ALA A 244 10.74 0.66 5.70
C ALA A 244 11.69 -0.25 6.49
N GLU A 245 11.16 -0.86 7.56
CA GLU A 245 11.87 -1.85 8.38
C GLU A 245 11.31 -3.25 8.09
N VAL A 246 12.15 -4.16 7.65
CA VAL A 246 11.77 -5.52 7.28
C VAL A 246 12.67 -6.53 7.95
N ASN A 247 12.11 -7.31 8.86
CA ASN A 247 12.75 -8.49 9.45
C ASN A 247 12.11 -9.74 8.85
N GLY A 248 12.89 -10.71 8.36
CA GLY A 248 12.34 -11.97 7.88
C GLY A 248 13.04 -12.61 6.71
N SER A 249 12.34 -13.48 5.98
CA SER A 249 12.96 -14.29 4.94
C SER A 249 12.08 -14.36 3.68
N ALA A 250 12.71 -14.25 2.51
CA ALA A 250 12.03 -14.46 1.23
C ALA A 250 12.97 -15.02 0.15
N MET A 251 12.40 -15.72 -0.83
CA MET A 251 13.15 -16.11 -2.02
C MET A 251 13.54 -14.87 -2.83
N THR A 252 12.59 -13.98 -3.08
CA THR A 252 12.81 -12.69 -3.73
C THR A 252 12.23 -11.57 -2.90
N ALA A 253 13.01 -10.52 -2.64
CA ALA A 253 12.52 -9.33 -1.96
C ALA A 253 12.96 -8.05 -2.66
N GLU A 254 12.06 -7.08 -2.71
CA GLU A 254 12.34 -5.70 -3.08
C GLU A 254 11.78 -4.78 -2.00
N VAL A 255 12.66 -4.00 -1.36
CA VAL A 255 12.30 -3.04 -0.32
C VAL A 255 12.79 -1.66 -0.75
N SER A 256 11.90 -0.69 -0.78
CA SER A 256 12.23 0.64 -1.32
C SER A 256 11.54 1.77 -0.59
N SER A 257 12.27 2.89 -0.42
CA SER A 257 11.73 4.19 -0.02
C SER A 257 12.20 5.29 -0.97
N MET A 258 11.45 6.37 -1.08
CA MET A 258 11.90 7.55 -1.81
C MET A 258 12.58 8.55 -0.87
N SER A 259 12.08 8.75 0.34
CA SER A 259 12.61 9.77 1.27
C SER A 259 12.84 9.27 2.70
N GLY A 260 12.59 8.01 2.98
CA GLY A 260 12.87 7.38 4.27
C GLY A 260 14.00 6.37 4.17
N ASP A 261 14.50 5.97 5.31
CA ASP A 261 15.50 4.92 5.41
C ASP A 261 14.88 3.55 5.14
N VAL A 262 15.71 2.63 4.66
CA VAL A 262 15.32 1.25 4.40
C VAL A 262 16.26 0.33 5.15
N ALA A 263 15.73 -0.37 6.17
CA ALA A 263 16.46 -1.34 6.96
C ALA A 263 15.89 -2.74 6.73
N VAL A 264 16.74 -3.67 6.33
CA VAL A 264 16.35 -5.06 6.07
C VAL A 264 17.24 -6.01 6.86
N ASP A 265 16.62 -6.89 7.64
CA ASP A 265 17.32 -7.96 8.36
C ASP A 265 16.73 -9.32 7.97
N GLY A 266 17.59 -10.31 7.68
CA GLY A 266 17.12 -11.66 7.42
C GLY A 266 17.82 -12.46 6.35
N VAL A 267 17.06 -13.41 5.74
CA VAL A 267 17.62 -14.41 4.82
C VAL A 267 16.89 -14.36 3.47
N PHE A 268 17.66 -14.09 2.40
CA PHE A 268 17.11 -13.92 1.06
C PHE A 268 17.93 -14.70 0.02
N GLU A 269 17.29 -15.22 -1.02
CA GLU A 269 17.99 -15.69 -2.21
C GLU A 269 18.36 -14.50 -3.10
N THR A 270 17.39 -13.61 -3.37
CA THR A 270 17.63 -12.36 -4.11
C THR A 270 16.99 -11.20 -3.35
N LEU A 271 17.78 -10.18 -3.04
CA LEU A 271 17.32 -8.99 -2.32
C LEU A 271 17.70 -7.72 -3.09
N GLN A 272 16.76 -6.80 -3.18
CA GLN A 272 16.98 -5.45 -3.67
C GLN A 272 16.54 -4.45 -2.61
N VAL A 273 17.47 -3.59 -2.17
CA VAL A 273 17.24 -2.51 -1.19
C VAL A 273 17.49 -1.17 -1.87
N LYS A 274 16.53 -0.26 -1.81
CA LYS A 274 16.67 1.05 -2.47
C LYS A 274 16.14 2.19 -1.61
N SER A 275 16.93 3.24 -1.46
CA SER A 275 16.44 4.55 -1.04
C SER A 275 16.83 5.63 -2.05
N THR A 276 16.16 6.77 -2.05
CA THR A 276 16.60 7.93 -2.84
C THR A 276 17.21 8.99 -1.95
N SER A 277 16.65 9.28 -0.78
CA SER A 277 17.17 10.32 0.13
C SER A 277 17.42 9.83 1.55
N GLY A 278 17.28 8.55 1.81
CA GLY A 278 17.61 7.90 3.08
C GLY A 278 18.68 6.85 2.88
N ASP A 279 19.07 6.22 3.97
CA ASP A 279 20.06 5.16 4.00
C ASP A 279 19.45 3.83 3.54
N ALA A 280 20.31 2.92 3.08
CA ALA A 280 19.93 1.60 2.61
C ALA A 280 20.78 0.54 3.31
N ASP A 281 20.18 -0.06 4.36
CA ASP A 281 20.87 -0.95 5.28
C ASP A 281 20.38 -2.38 5.12
N PHE A 282 21.33 -3.31 5.11
CA PHE A 282 21.06 -4.74 5.13
C PHE A 282 21.95 -5.47 6.12
N THR A 283 21.34 -6.28 6.97
CA THR A 283 22.05 -7.23 7.83
C THR A 283 21.49 -8.63 7.61
N GLY A 284 22.36 -9.63 7.44
CA GLY A 284 21.92 -11.03 7.32
C GLY A 284 22.57 -11.80 6.19
N SER A 285 21.79 -12.58 5.47
CA SER A 285 22.28 -13.50 4.45
C SER A 285 21.53 -13.32 3.14
N ALA A 286 22.27 -13.06 2.06
CA ALA A 286 21.72 -13.02 0.72
C ALA A 286 22.64 -13.73 -0.27
N ALA A 287 22.07 -14.44 -1.25
CA ALA A 287 22.88 -14.99 -2.32
C ALA A 287 23.17 -13.93 -3.39
N GLU A 288 22.20 -13.13 -3.74
CA GLU A 288 22.34 -11.99 -4.63
C GLU A 288 21.72 -10.74 -3.98
N LEU A 289 22.52 -9.69 -3.81
CA LEU A 289 22.10 -8.44 -3.18
C LEU A 289 22.38 -7.25 -4.08
N THR A 290 21.40 -6.39 -4.25
CA THR A 290 21.57 -5.06 -4.83
C THR A 290 21.10 -4.02 -3.81
N ALA A 291 21.98 -3.13 -3.38
CA ALA A 291 21.66 -2.05 -2.46
C ALA A 291 22.04 -0.70 -3.06
N SER A 292 21.17 0.29 -2.96
CA SER A 292 21.46 1.60 -3.56
C SER A 292 20.77 2.76 -2.83
N SER A 293 21.51 3.86 -2.71
CA SER A 293 20.97 5.17 -2.36
C SER A 293 21.44 6.26 -3.33
N VAL A 294 20.72 7.37 -3.40
CA VAL A 294 21.18 8.54 -4.13
C VAL A 294 21.83 9.56 -3.19
N SER A 295 21.25 9.81 -2.02
CA SER A 295 21.76 10.81 -1.06
C SER A 295 21.96 10.27 0.35
N GLY A 296 21.95 8.98 0.54
CA GLY A 296 22.24 8.33 1.81
C GLY A 296 23.36 7.32 1.69
N ASP A 297 23.73 6.76 2.82
CA ASP A 297 24.73 5.73 2.92
C ASP A 297 24.15 4.35 2.52
N VAL A 298 25.03 3.43 2.17
CA VAL A 298 24.69 2.03 1.92
C VAL A 298 25.52 1.16 2.84
N GLU A 299 24.90 0.56 3.85
CA GLU A 299 25.57 -0.31 4.81
C GLU A 299 25.08 -1.76 4.64
N ILE A 300 26.01 -2.66 4.42
CA ILE A 300 25.72 -4.09 4.21
C ILE A 300 26.56 -4.91 5.18
N THR A 301 25.91 -5.72 6.00
CA THR A 301 26.56 -6.70 6.87
C THR A 301 26.13 -8.12 6.47
N ILE A 302 27.04 -8.88 5.86
CA ILE A 302 26.80 -10.29 5.49
C ILE A 302 27.21 -11.19 6.63
N GLU A 303 26.31 -12.04 7.09
CA GLU A 303 26.56 -12.92 8.23
C GLU A 303 27.07 -14.32 7.84
N ASN A 304 26.74 -14.79 6.65
CA ASN A 304 27.13 -16.13 6.22
C ASN A 304 27.74 -16.20 4.80
N ALA A 305 28.31 -17.36 4.45
CA ALA A 305 29.05 -17.57 3.23
C ALA A 305 28.22 -18.03 2.01
N THR A 306 26.90 -17.84 2.00
CA THR A 306 26.04 -18.20 0.85
C THR A 306 26.09 -17.19 -0.28
N LEU A 307 26.77 -16.07 -0.06
CA LEU A 307 26.91 -14.95 -0.98
C LEU A 307 27.51 -15.36 -2.33
N ARG A 308 26.91 -14.89 -3.41
CA ARG A 308 27.43 -14.98 -4.78
C ARG A 308 27.71 -13.61 -5.38
N ARG A 309 26.84 -12.63 -5.11
CA ARG A 309 26.96 -11.29 -5.71
C ARG A 309 26.46 -10.20 -4.80
N ILE A 310 27.20 -9.10 -4.75
CA ILE A 310 26.74 -7.79 -4.23
C ILE A 310 26.98 -6.73 -5.30
N ASP A 311 25.96 -5.92 -5.56
CA ASP A 311 26.04 -4.64 -6.25
C ASP A 311 25.57 -3.54 -5.29
N ALA A 312 26.51 -2.75 -4.76
CA ALA A 312 26.22 -1.66 -3.83
C ALA A 312 26.66 -0.32 -4.42
N HIS A 313 25.78 0.68 -4.40
CA HIS A 313 26.17 2.01 -4.85
C HIS A 313 25.45 3.15 -4.16
N SER A 314 26.16 4.25 -3.92
CA SER A 314 25.62 5.53 -3.55
C SER A 314 26.08 6.64 -4.52
N THR A 315 25.32 7.73 -4.60
CA THR A 315 25.77 8.90 -5.34
C THR A 315 26.44 9.91 -4.42
N SER A 316 25.87 10.18 -3.25
CA SER A 316 26.37 11.18 -2.29
C SER A 316 26.48 10.65 -0.87
N GLY A 317 26.74 9.38 -0.70
CA GLY A 317 26.97 8.73 0.58
C GLY A 317 28.10 7.72 0.52
N ASP A 318 28.45 7.17 1.66
CA ASP A 318 29.42 6.12 1.81
C ASP A 318 28.81 4.76 1.43
N VAL A 319 29.69 3.82 1.03
CA VAL A 319 29.31 2.42 0.82
C VAL A 319 30.18 1.55 1.70
N GLU A 320 29.59 0.89 2.66
CA GLU A 320 30.30 -0.01 3.59
C GLU A 320 29.75 -1.45 3.48
N ILE A 321 30.64 -2.41 3.23
CA ILE A 321 30.28 -3.83 3.12
C ILE A 321 31.14 -4.63 4.10
N GLY A 322 30.50 -5.14 5.15
CA GLY A 322 31.06 -6.10 6.09
C GLY A 322 30.86 -7.53 5.61
N LEU A 323 31.94 -8.30 5.58
CA LEU A 323 31.91 -9.70 5.15
C LEU A 323 32.21 -10.64 6.30
N PRO A 324 31.65 -11.86 6.31
CA PRO A 324 31.90 -12.82 7.38
C PRO A 324 33.38 -13.26 7.41
N ALA A 325 33.90 -13.43 8.60
CA ALA A 325 35.29 -13.85 8.79
C ALA A 325 35.54 -15.20 8.10
N GLY A 326 36.63 -15.26 7.29
CA GLY A 326 37.01 -16.49 6.60
C GLY A 326 36.35 -16.70 5.24
N LEU A 327 35.57 -15.75 4.73
CA LEU A 327 35.08 -15.80 3.35
C LEU A 327 36.25 -15.73 2.39
N THR A 328 36.35 -16.68 1.44
CA THR A 328 37.41 -16.80 0.45
C THR A 328 36.84 -16.84 -0.96
N GLY A 329 37.67 -16.60 -1.96
CA GLY A 329 37.21 -16.60 -3.35
C GLY A 329 36.38 -15.39 -3.69
N VAL A 330 36.70 -14.22 -3.17
CA VAL A 330 36.02 -12.95 -3.42
C VAL A 330 36.78 -12.14 -4.46
N HIS A 331 36.07 -11.54 -5.39
CA HIS A 331 36.56 -10.49 -6.27
C HIS A 331 35.76 -9.21 -5.98
N ALA A 332 36.46 -8.14 -5.59
CA ALA A 332 35.81 -6.88 -5.21
C ALA A 332 36.29 -5.74 -6.14
N GLU A 333 35.36 -5.19 -6.91
CA GLU A 333 35.53 -3.97 -7.69
C GLU A 333 35.01 -2.77 -6.88
N CYS A 334 35.93 -2.00 -6.29
CA CYS A 334 35.61 -0.83 -5.49
C CYS A 334 36.04 0.45 -6.19
N SER A 335 35.17 1.47 -6.26
CA SER A 335 35.53 2.74 -6.90
C SER A 335 34.74 3.92 -6.30
N THR A 336 35.39 5.08 -6.23
CA THR A 336 34.76 6.37 -5.96
C THR A 336 35.34 7.45 -6.86
N VAL A 337 34.62 8.53 -7.09
CA VAL A 337 35.11 9.70 -7.83
C VAL A 337 35.71 10.71 -6.86
N SER A 338 35.08 10.93 -5.72
CA SER A 338 35.53 11.88 -4.69
C SER A 338 35.37 11.24 -3.32
N GLY A 339 36.44 10.61 -2.86
CA GLY A 339 36.46 9.87 -1.60
C GLY A 339 37.63 8.90 -1.57
N SER A 340 37.68 8.04 -0.58
CA SER A 340 38.70 7.01 -0.41
C SER A 340 38.15 5.60 -0.64
N VAL A 341 38.98 4.70 -1.09
CA VAL A 341 38.64 3.27 -1.23
C VAL A 341 39.49 2.47 -0.26
N LEU A 342 38.85 1.68 0.60
CA LEU A 342 39.51 0.74 1.50
C LEU A 342 38.93 -0.66 1.29
N SER A 343 39.68 -1.54 0.67
CA SER A 343 39.36 -2.97 0.56
C SER A 343 40.34 -3.79 1.38
N ARG A 344 39.81 -4.64 2.26
CA ARG A 344 40.59 -5.62 3.04
C ARG A 344 40.45 -7.03 2.53
N VAL A 345 39.78 -7.18 1.39
CA VAL A 345 39.53 -8.49 0.77
C VAL A 345 40.77 -8.92 -0.04
N SER A 346 41.18 -10.19 0.08
CA SER A 346 42.15 -10.79 -0.78
C SER A 346 41.50 -11.10 -2.13
N ASP A 347 41.87 -10.35 -3.18
CA ASP A 347 41.27 -10.49 -4.50
C ASP A 347 41.64 -11.84 -5.15
N ALA A 348 40.62 -12.64 -5.46
CA ALA A 348 40.76 -13.93 -6.14
C ALA A 348 40.60 -13.84 -7.66
N GLY A 349 40.47 -12.62 -8.21
CA GLY A 349 40.32 -12.34 -9.63
C GLY A 349 38.90 -12.48 -10.17
N ALA A 350 38.69 -12.03 -11.40
CA ALA A 350 37.38 -11.92 -12.03
C ALA A 350 36.56 -13.24 -12.15
N GLY A 351 37.23 -14.40 -12.02
CA GLY A 351 36.58 -15.71 -12.03
C GLY A 351 36.21 -16.23 -10.64
N ALA A 352 36.30 -15.41 -9.59
CA ALA A 352 35.95 -15.79 -8.24
C ALA A 352 34.47 -16.13 -8.11
N PRO A 353 34.09 -17.08 -7.24
CA PRO A 353 32.68 -17.44 -7.02
C PRO A 353 31.86 -16.35 -6.38
N VAL A 354 32.47 -15.42 -5.66
CA VAL A 354 31.82 -14.26 -5.04
C VAL A 354 32.28 -12.98 -5.76
N GLN A 355 31.29 -12.25 -6.27
CA GLN A 355 31.53 -10.99 -6.99
C GLN A 355 30.93 -9.82 -6.20
N ILE A 356 31.74 -8.83 -5.87
CA ILE A 356 31.32 -7.63 -5.17
C ILE A 356 31.65 -6.41 -6.04
N ARG A 357 30.65 -5.56 -6.22
CA ARG A 357 30.83 -4.26 -6.83
C ARG A 357 30.34 -3.19 -5.86
N ALA A 358 31.24 -2.31 -5.44
CA ALA A 358 30.96 -1.23 -4.51
C ALA A 358 31.37 0.12 -5.13
N LYS A 359 30.44 1.04 -5.26
CA LYS A 359 30.66 2.32 -5.93
C LYS A 359 30.03 3.49 -5.19
N SER A 360 30.79 4.59 -5.05
CA SER A 360 30.24 5.90 -4.70
C SER A 360 30.68 6.95 -5.74
N ILE A 361 29.96 8.07 -5.83
CA ILE A 361 30.46 9.24 -6.57
C ILE A 361 31.10 10.22 -5.59
N SER A 362 30.45 10.53 -4.47
CA SER A 362 30.94 11.46 -3.44
C SER A 362 30.82 10.83 -2.07
N GLY A 363 31.66 9.87 -1.79
CA GLY A 363 31.74 9.19 -0.51
C GLY A 363 32.83 8.16 -0.50
N ASP A 364 33.12 7.59 0.65
CA ASP A 364 34.09 6.55 0.84
C ASP A 364 33.51 5.17 0.48
N VAL A 365 34.37 4.26 0.04
CA VAL A 365 33.98 2.88 -0.21
C VAL A 365 34.84 1.95 0.64
N LYS A 366 34.19 1.16 1.51
CA LYS A 366 34.86 0.21 2.40
C LYS A 366 34.32 -1.19 2.18
N VAL A 367 35.20 -2.18 2.04
CA VAL A 367 34.84 -3.60 1.90
C VAL A 367 35.82 -4.45 2.73
N GLY A 368 35.25 -5.25 3.68
CA GLY A 368 36.10 -6.08 4.52
C GLY A 368 35.44 -6.91 5.59
#